data_1b2c1f610e8b77cdbe4c24bf9269f41f
#
_entry.id   1b2c1f610e8b77cdbe4c24bf9269f41f
#
_cell.length_a   1.000
_cell.length_b   1.000
_cell.length_c   1.000
_cell.angle_alpha   90.00
_cell.angle_beta   90.00
_cell.angle_gamma   90.00
#
_symmetry.space_group_name_H-M   'P 1'
#
loop_
_entity.id
_entity.type
_entity.pdbx_description
1 polymer ?
#
loop_
_entity_poly.entity_id
_entity_poly.type
_entity_poly.pdbx_seq_one_letter_code
_entity_poly.pdbx_strand_id
1 'polypeptide(L)'
;MQFLKMGVWLLCLSATLQLHSQSPVKLKDQPIQLEGKIRFTLKVPDGYTIKAACEGLRRPRFFAKSPDGRLFVTDMYDRTDNKKGKIYILDGWNPVTKTFDNVITYMQNLHNPNQVAFYTMNGEHFIYVAETGKLTYYPYKAGDIAPSSPGKQIATFPDYGLSYKYGGWHLTRSLAFHNNKLYVSVGSSCDACVEKEEIRATIVEMDPDGKNQRFYARGLRNAVGL
;
A
#
# COMPACT_ATOMS: atom_id res chain seq x y z
N MET A 1 3.44 60.10 -55.30
CA MET A 1 3.07 58.77 -54.83
C MET A 1 3.95 58.41 -53.64
N GLN A 2 3.49 58.73 -52.44
CA GLN A 2 4.21 58.50 -51.19
C GLN A 2 3.78 57.18 -50.59
N PHE A 3 4.72 56.24 -50.41
CA PHE A 3 4.48 54.99 -49.68
C PHE A 3 4.70 55.20 -48.24
N LEU A 4 3.59 55.05 -47.43
CA LEU A 4 3.58 55.08 -46.00
C LEU A 4 4.06 53.73 -45.47
N LYS A 5 5.22 53.69 -44.81
CA LYS A 5 5.73 52.49 -44.11
C LYS A 5 5.11 52.43 -42.74
N MET A 6 4.19 51.47 -42.55
CA MET A 6 3.63 51.14 -41.26
C MET A 6 4.57 50.18 -40.51
N GLY A 7 5.24 50.68 -39.49
CA GLY A 7 6.06 49.87 -38.59
C GLY A 7 5.18 49.17 -37.57
N VAL A 8 5.16 47.84 -37.59
CA VAL A 8 4.53 47.02 -36.57
C VAL A 8 5.49 46.88 -35.39
N TRP A 9 5.14 47.50 -34.27
CA TRP A 9 5.84 47.28 -32.98
C TRP A 9 5.30 46.03 -32.31
N LEU A 10 6.13 44.96 -32.28
CA LEU A 10 5.85 43.77 -31.47
C LEU A 10 6.21 44.09 -30.02
N LEU A 11 5.20 44.27 -29.16
CA LEU A 11 5.39 44.30 -27.73
C LEU A 11 5.58 42.84 -27.24
N CYS A 12 6.80 42.43 -26.95
CA CYS A 12 7.07 41.23 -26.20
C CYS A 12 6.71 41.46 -24.74
N LEU A 13 5.54 40.98 -24.29
CA LEU A 13 5.22 40.85 -22.89
C LEU A 13 6.04 39.70 -22.30
N SER A 14 7.15 40.02 -21.65
CA SER A 14 7.89 39.07 -20.82
C SER A 14 7.12 38.85 -19.52
N ALA A 15 6.28 37.82 -19.45
CA ALA A 15 5.72 37.35 -18.21
C ALA A 15 6.83 36.65 -17.39
N THR A 16 7.39 37.37 -16.44
CA THR A 16 8.27 36.79 -15.43
C THR A 16 7.44 35.89 -14.52
N LEU A 17 7.47 34.55 -14.75
CA LEU A 17 7.03 33.56 -13.79
C LEU A 17 7.91 33.68 -12.54
N GLN A 18 7.39 34.34 -11.52
CA GLN A 18 8.00 34.27 -10.19
C GLN A 18 7.80 32.86 -9.64
N LEU A 19 8.84 32.04 -9.78
CA LEU A 19 8.95 30.79 -9.03
C LEU A 19 9.03 31.14 -7.54
N HIS A 20 7.89 31.05 -6.86
CA HIS A 20 7.87 31.14 -5.40
C HIS A 20 8.55 29.88 -4.86
N SER A 21 9.83 29.97 -4.54
CA SER A 21 10.49 28.97 -3.71
C SER A 21 9.76 28.94 -2.37
N GLN A 22 9.12 27.80 -2.08
CA GLN A 22 8.56 27.59 -0.75
C GLN A 22 9.69 27.70 0.26
N SER A 23 9.49 28.50 1.33
CA SER A 23 10.46 28.59 2.41
C SER A 23 10.76 27.18 2.93
N PRO A 24 12.03 26.84 3.19
CA PRO A 24 12.39 25.53 3.70
C PRO A 24 11.62 25.23 4.98
N VAL A 25 11.02 24.03 5.05
CA VAL A 25 10.26 23.61 6.23
C VAL A 25 11.20 23.56 7.42
N LYS A 26 10.91 24.37 8.44
CA LYS A 26 11.66 24.36 9.69
C LYS A 26 11.39 23.07 10.44
N LEU A 27 12.45 22.31 10.72
CA LEU A 27 12.38 21.05 11.47
C LEU A 27 12.84 21.28 12.92
N LYS A 28 12.21 20.56 13.85
CA LYS A 28 12.62 20.46 15.25
C LYS A 28 12.89 19.02 15.63
N ASP A 29 13.78 18.82 16.59
CA ASP A 29 14.07 17.51 17.14
C ASP A 29 12.97 17.11 18.13
N GLN A 30 12.45 15.90 17.98
CA GLN A 30 11.47 15.31 18.88
C GLN A 30 11.99 13.97 19.39
N PRO A 31 12.30 13.85 20.71
CA PRO A 31 12.64 12.58 21.33
C PRO A 31 11.44 11.63 21.31
N ILE A 32 11.69 10.39 20.93
CA ILE A 32 10.72 9.28 20.94
C ILE A 32 11.21 8.25 21.94
N GLN A 33 10.31 7.81 22.79
CA GLN A 33 10.52 6.69 23.69
C GLN A 33 9.46 5.64 23.43
N LEU A 34 9.90 4.42 23.15
CA LEU A 34 9.05 3.25 22.97
C LEU A 34 9.21 2.29 24.15
N GLU A 35 8.36 1.30 24.23
CA GLU A 35 8.51 0.18 25.16
C GLU A 35 9.89 -0.48 25.02
N GLY A 36 10.34 -1.22 26.04
CA GLY A 36 11.65 -1.88 26.01
C GLY A 36 12.85 -0.91 26.05
N LYS A 37 12.66 0.35 26.48
CA LYS A 37 13.72 1.38 26.60
C LYS A 37 14.34 1.84 25.28
N ILE A 38 13.71 1.57 24.16
CA ILE A 38 14.15 2.09 22.85
C ILE A 38 13.94 3.60 22.83
N ARG A 39 15.02 4.35 22.60
CA ARG A 39 15.01 5.82 22.52
C ARG A 39 15.73 6.27 21.26
N PHE A 40 15.14 7.23 20.56
CA PHE A 40 15.75 7.88 19.39
C PHE A 40 15.10 9.25 19.19
N THR A 41 15.67 10.06 18.30
CA THR A 41 15.15 11.39 17.97
C THR A 41 14.74 11.41 16.50
N LEU A 42 13.57 12.00 16.21
CA LEU A 42 13.10 12.26 14.85
C LEU A 42 13.06 13.78 14.63
N LYS A 43 13.37 14.19 13.40
CA LYS A 43 13.13 15.57 12.94
C LYS A 43 11.71 15.67 12.40
N VAL A 44 10.90 16.53 13.00
CA VAL A 44 9.51 16.76 12.58
C VAL A 44 9.31 18.24 12.21
N PRO A 45 8.42 18.56 11.26
CA PRO A 45 8.10 19.94 10.94
C PRO A 45 7.64 20.70 12.18
N ASP A 46 7.97 21.98 12.25
CA ASP A 46 7.49 22.83 13.32
C ASP A 46 5.95 22.90 13.29
N GLY A 47 5.31 22.90 14.46
CA GLY A 47 3.84 22.77 14.58
C GLY A 47 3.32 21.34 14.58
N TYR A 48 4.13 20.32 14.25
CA TYR A 48 3.75 18.91 14.27
C TYR A 48 4.39 18.15 15.42
N THR A 49 3.75 17.06 15.83
CA THR A 49 4.28 16.08 16.78
C THR A 49 4.09 14.68 16.25
N ILE A 50 4.99 13.77 16.62
CA ILE A 50 4.87 12.34 16.31
C ILE A 50 4.81 11.53 17.59
N LYS A 51 3.98 10.52 17.64
CA LYS A 51 3.79 9.62 18.77
C LYS A 51 3.54 8.20 18.29
N ALA A 52 4.03 7.19 19.03
CA ALA A 52 3.64 5.82 18.80
C ALA A 52 2.15 5.65 19.11
N ALA A 53 1.36 5.23 18.15
CA ALA A 53 -0.06 4.97 18.30
C ALA A 53 -0.37 3.57 18.82
N CYS A 54 0.51 2.61 18.52
CA CYS A 54 0.54 1.27 19.11
C CYS A 54 1.97 0.72 18.99
N GLU A 55 2.26 -0.34 19.73
CA GLU A 55 3.54 -1.02 19.72
C GLU A 55 3.35 -2.54 19.54
N GLY A 56 4.45 -3.32 19.48
CA GLY A 56 4.40 -4.78 19.35
C GLY A 56 4.26 -5.32 17.92
N LEU A 57 4.07 -4.47 16.90
CA LEU A 57 4.12 -4.87 15.51
C LEU A 57 5.57 -5.15 15.08
N ARG A 58 5.79 -6.16 14.24
CA ARG A 58 7.13 -6.57 13.80
C ARG A 58 7.56 -5.84 12.53
N ARG A 59 6.74 -5.91 11.49
CA ARG A 59 6.97 -5.31 10.19
C ARG A 59 5.64 -4.89 9.54
N PRO A 60 4.99 -3.85 10.06
CA PRO A 60 3.75 -3.36 9.46
C PRO A 60 3.98 -2.88 8.02
N ARG A 61 3.01 -3.11 7.15
CA ARG A 61 3.12 -2.80 5.73
C ARG A 61 2.06 -1.80 5.27
N PHE A 62 0.81 -2.20 5.25
CA PHE A 62 -0.29 -1.38 4.77
C PHE A 62 -1.43 -1.32 5.76
N PHE A 63 -2.12 -0.19 5.74
CA PHE A 63 -3.35 0.02 6.46
C PHE A 63 -4.55 -0.10 5.52
N ALA A 64 -5.67 -0.57 6.05
CA ALA A 64 -6.97 -0.50 5.39
C ALA A 64 -8.05 -0.16 6.41
N LYS A 65 -8.96 0.74 6.03
CA LYS A 65 -10.13 1.05 6.84
C LYS A 65 -11.27 0.13 6.46
N SER A 66 -11.83 -0.57 7.43
CA SER A 66 -12.98 -1.46 7.23
C SER A 66 -14.28 -0.68 7.04
N PRO A 67 -15.34 -1.31 6.49
CA PRO A 67 -16.66 -0.68 6.36
C PRO A 67 -17.25 -0.15 7.66
N ASP A 68 -16.95 -0.77 8.79
CA ASP A 68 -17.34 -0.33 10.14
C ASP A 68 -16.34 0.65 10.79
N GLY A 69 -15.36 1.13 10.01
CA GLY A 69 -14.46 2.23 10.41
C GLY A 69 -13.21 1.81 11.17
N ARG A 70 -13.01 0.53 11.47
CA ARG A 70 -11.82 0.03 12.17
C ARG A 70 -10.59 0.03 11.26
N LEU A 71 -9.41 0.17 11.84
CA LEU A 71 -8.15 0.21 11.10
C LEU A 71 -7.48 -1.17 11.14
N PHE A 72 -7.32 -1.76 9.96
CA PHE A 72 -6.58 -3.01 9.78
C PHE A 72 -5.15 -2.71 9.36
N VAL A 73 -4.20 -3.53 9.80
CA VAL A 73 -2.79 -3.43 9.41
C VAL A 73 -2.21 -4.81 9.12
N THR A 74 -1.53 -4.94 8.00
CA THR A 74 -0.76 -6.14 7.66
C THR A 74 0.61 -6.08 8.30
N ASP A 75 1.10 -7.22 8.78
CA ASP A 75 2.44 -7.39 9.35
C ASP A 75 3.11 -8.60 8.70
N MET A 76 4.19 -8.37 7.96
CA MET A 76 4.96 -9.42 7.29
C MET A 76 5.90 -10.18 8.22
N TYR A 77 5.97 -9.83 9.49
CA TYR A 77 6.89 -10.35 10.50
C TYR A 77 8.35 -9.88 10.28
N ASP A 78 9.00 -10.20 9.17
CA ASP A 78 10.35 -9.75 8.81
C ASP A 78 10.55 -9.69 7.28
N ARG A 79 11.80 -9.63 6.81
CA ARG A 79 12.15 -9.56 5.38
C ARG A 79 12.36 -10.91 4.73
N THR A 80 12.26 -11.99 5.48
CA THR A 80 12.44 -13.34 4.96
C THR A 80 11.19 -13.81 4.24
N ASP A 81 11.33 -14.88 3.46
CA ASP A 81 10.19 -15.64 2.99
C ASP A 81 9.67 -16.47 4.15
N ASN A 82 8.53 -16.09 4.70
CA ASN A 82 8.01 -16.71 5.91
C ASN A 82 6.47 -16.78 5.93
N LYS A 83 5.95 -17.69 6.74
CA LYS A 83 4.52 -17.87 7.03
C LYS A 83 4.15 -17.41 8.44
N LYS A 84 4.82 -16.38 8.96
CA LYS A 84 4.59 -15.81 10.29
C LYS A 84 3.80 -14.50 10.25
N GLY A 85 3.41 -14.08 9.04
CA GLY A 85 2.67 -12.85 8.83
C GLY A 85 1.31 -12.84 9.50
N LYS A 86 0.82 -11.65 9.81
CA LYS A 86 -0.44 -11.42 10.51
C LYS A 86 -1.19 -10.25 9.90
N ILE A 87 -2.47 -10.20 10.20
CA ILE A 87 -3.31 -9.03 10.05
C ILE A 87 -3.83 -8.68 11.43
N TYR A 88 -3.67 -7.43 11.83
CA TYR A 88 -4.18 -6.90 13.08
C TYR A 88 -5.32 -5.92 12.84
N ILE A 89 -6.20 -5.81 13.82
CA ILE A 89 -7.14 -4.68 13.98
C ILE A 89 -6.56 -3.78 15.06
N LEU A 90 -6.40 -2.50 14.73
CA LEU A 90 -6.12 -1.46 15.72
C LEU A 90 -7.47 -0.89 16.16
N ASP A 91 -7.84 -1.14 17.40
CA ASP A 91 -9.16 -0.84 17.92
C ASP A 91 -9.11 0.07 19.16
N GLY A 92 -10.22 0.77 19.44
CA GLY A 92 -10.29 1.66 20.60
C GLY A 92 -9.39 2.90 20.43
N TRP A 93 -9.49 3.64 19.32
CA TRP A 93 -8.75 4.89 19.19
C TRP A 93 -9.09 5.89 20.25
N ASN A 94 -8.10 6.26 21.08
CA ASN A 94 -8.23 7.28 22.11
C ASN A 94 -7.71 8.63 21.60
N PRO A 95 -8.57 9.62 21.37
CA PRO A 95 -8.17 10.92 20.80
C PRO A 95 -7.36 11.78 21.77
N VAL A 96 -7.39 11.50 23.08
CA VAL A 96 -6.61 12.23 24.09
C VAL A 96 -5.19 11.71 24.12
N THR A 97 -5.03 10.41 24.32
CA THR A 97 -3.71 9.77 24.38
C THR A 97 -3.09 9.59 23.00
N LYS A 98 -3.87 9.65 21.91
CA LYS A 98 -3.44 9.37 20.53
C LYS A 98 -2.89 7.96 20.35
N THR A 99 -3.51 7.00 21.02
CA THR A 99 -3.14 5.59 21.00
C THR A 99 -4.36 4.72 20.72
N PHE A 100 -4.12 3.50 20.24
CA PHE A 100 -5.14 2.44 20.22
C PHE A 100 -5.08 1.66 21.52
N ASP A 101 -6.25 1.35 22.09
CA ASP A 101 -6.35 0.60 23.34
C ASP A 101 -6.08 -0.89 23.12
N ASN A 102 -6.39 -1.41 21.92
CA ASN A 102 -6.27 -2.82 21.59
C ASN A 102 -5.59 -3.07 20.24
N VAL A 103 -4.74 -4.10 20.20
CA VAL A 103 -4.16 -4.67 18.97
C VAL A 103 -4.65 -6.12 18.87
N ILE A 104 -5.70 -6.35 18.08
CA ILE A 104 -6.37 -7.64 17.95
C ILE A 104 -5.78 -8.40 16.76
N THR A 105 -5.35 -9.65 16.95
CA THR A 105 -4.92 -10.51 15.85
C THR A 105 -6.16 -11.03 15.11
N TYR A 106 -6.40 -10.48 13.90
CA TYR A 106 -7.51 -10.89 13.03
C TYR A 106 -7.19 -12.17 12.24
N MET A 107 -5.96 -12.27 11.68
CA MET A 107 -5.45 -13.45 10.99
C MET A 107 -3.97 -13.66 11.32
N GLN A 108 -3.53 -14.91 11.25
CA GLN A 108 -2.12 -15.28 11.45
C GLN A 108 -1.69 -16.42 10.52
N ASN A 109 -0.39 -16.75 10.55
CA ASN A 109 0.24 -17.77 9.71
C ASN A 109 0.09 -17.46 8.20
N LEU A 110 0.10 -16.18 7.84
CA LEU A 110 0.00 -15.72 6.47
C LEU A 110 1.39 -15.66 5.83
N HIS A 111 1.45 -15.98 4.53
CA HIS A 111 2.68 -15.94 3.76
C HIS A 111 2.95 -14.51 3.26
N ASN A 112 3.80 -13.78 4.00
CA ASN A 112 4.21 -12.41 3.70
C ASN A 112 3.04 -11.51 3.27
N PRO A 113 1.98 -11.34 4.08
CA PRO A 113 0.83 -10.51 3.73
C PRO A 113 1.29 -9.06 3.56
N ASN A 114 1.12 -8.49 2.37
CA ASN A 114 1.55 -7.12 2.13
C ASN A 114 0.40 -6.14 2.27
N GLN A 115 -0.71 -6.39 1.60
CA GLN A 115 -1.85 -5.48 1.61
C GLN A 115 -3.16 -6.21 1.82
N VAL A 116 -4.07 -5.57 2.53
CA VAL A 116 -5.49 -5.91 2.58
C VAL A 116 -6.30 -4.76 2.01
N ALA A 117 -7.46 -5.08 1.45
CA ALA A 117 -8.42 -4.10 0.98
C ALA A 117 -9.84 -4.59 1.28
N PHE A 118 -10.75 -3.65 1.52
CA PHE A 118 -12.16 -3.95 1.66
C PHE A 118 -12.90 -3.58 0.39
N TYR A 119 -13.83 -4.42 0.00
CA TYR A 119 -14.70 -4.15 -1.14
C TYR A 119 -16.11 -4.69 -0.87
N THR A 120 -17.11 -3.95 -1.38
CA THR A 120 -18.51 -4.37 -1.29
C THR A 120 -18.96 -4.91 -2.62
N MET A 121 -19.38 -6.15 -2.64
CA MET A 121 -19.87 -6.86 -3.83
C MET A 121 -21.27 -7.37 -3.56
N ASN A 122 -22.24 -7.00 -4.39
CA ASN A 122 -23.66 -7.37 -4.24
C ASN A 122 -24.26 -7.06 -2.84
N GLY A 123 -23.84 -5.95 -2.24
CA GLY A 123 -24.30 -5.53 -0.90
C GLY A 123 -23.59 -6.21 0.27
N GLU A 124 -22.73 -7.18 0.03
CA GLU A 124 -21.92 -7.84 1.05
C GLU A 124 -20.49 -7.30 1.08
N HIS A 125 -19.92 -7.20 2.28
CA HIS A 125 -18.55 -6.74 2.46
C HIS A 125 -17.57 -7.90 2.48
N PHE A 126 -16.41 -7.68 1.87
CA PHE A 126 -15.32 -8.65 1.82
C PHE A 126 -13.99 -8.00 2.19
N ILE A 127 -13.13 -8.73 2.85
CA ILE A 127 -11.73 -8.40 3.03
C ILE A 127 -10.88 -9.23 2.09
N TYR A 128 -10.08 -8.58 1.25
CA TYR A 128 -9.14 -9.17 0.32
C TYR A 128 -7.75 -9.18 0.94
N VAL A 129 -7.10 -10.33 0.93
CA VAL A 129 -5.78 -10.54 1.53
C VAL A 129 -4.80 -10.94 0.45
N ALA A 130 -3.81 -10.07 0.20
CA ALA A 130 -2.74 -10.31 -0.76
C ALA A 130 -1.52 -10.89 -0.04
N GLU A 131 -1.30 -12.17 -0.25
CA GLU A 131 -0.08 -12.88 0.13
C GLU A 131 0.88 -12.98 -1.07
N THR A 132 2.11 -13.44 -0.89
CA THR A 132 3.08 -13.60 -1.98
C THR A 132 2.52 -14.44 -3.13
N GLY A 133 2.03 -15.63 -2.83
CA GLY A 133 1.63 -16.63 -3.85
C GLY A 133 0.15 -16.60 -4.22
N LYS A 134 -0.68 -15.85 -3.52
CA LYS A 134 -2.13 -15.91 -3.74
C LYS A 134 -2.85 -14.64 -3.32
N LEU A 135 -4.04 -14.48 -3.87
CA LEU A 135 -5.05 -13.53 -3.44
C LEU A 135 -6.30 -14.28 -2.99
N THR A 136 -6.75 -14.00 -1.78
CA THR A 136 -7.92 -14.64 -1.17
C THR A 136 -8.85 -13.55 -0.64
N TYR A 137 -10.16 -13.68 -0.81
CA TYR A 137 -11.11 -12.84 -0.11
C TYR A 137 -11.94 -13.66 0.90
N TYR A 138 -12.39 -12.98 1.94
CA TYR A 138 -13.22 -13.53 3.03
C TYR A 138 -14.43 -12.64 3.23
N PRO A 139 -15.63 -13.21 3.50
CA PRO A 139 -16.75 -12.42 3.97
C PRO A 139 -16.36 -11.63 5.22
N TYR A 140 -16.85 -10.40 5.30
CA TYR A 140 -16.59 -9.52 6.43
C TYR A 140 -17.89 -8.93 6.97
N LYS A 141 -18.07 -9.01 8.26
CA LYS A 141 -19.18 -8.37 8.98
C LYS A 141 -18.65 -7.36 9.97
N ALA A 142 -19.40 -6.29 10.17
CA ALA A 142 -19.09 -5.29 11.18
C ALA A 142 -18.89 -5.97 12.55
N GLY A 143 -17.79 -5.63 13.22
CA GLY A 143 -17.45 -6.22 14.52
C GLY A 143 -16.67 -7.54 14.47
N ASP A 144 -16.47 -8.17 13.32
CA ASP A 144 -15.68 -9.41 13.22
C ASP A 144 -14.26 -9.21 13.77
N ILE A 145 -13.82 -10.12 14.65
CA ILE A 145 -12.46 -10.16 15.21
C ILE A 145 -11.61 -11.28 14.61
N ALA A 146 -12.20 -12.09 13.75
CA ALA A 146 -11.56 -13.14 12.94
C ALA A 146 -12.46 -13.41 11.72
N PRO A 147 -11.95 -14.01 10.62
CA PRO A 147 -12.81 -14.45 9.52
C PRO A 147 -13.89 -15.42 10.00
N SER A 148 -15.14 -15.15 9.63
CA SER A 148 -16.30 -15.96 10.04
C SER A 148 -16.48 -17.23 9.20
N SER A 149 -15.78 -17.35 8.07
CA SER A 149 -15.83 -18.51 7.17
C SER A 149 -14.52 -18.67 6.38
N PRO A 150 -14.29 -19.84 5.74
CA PRO A 150 -13.17 -20.04 4.84
C PRO A 150 -13.17 -19.00 3.71
N GLY A 151 -11.97 -18.53 3.35
CA GLY A 151 -11.81 -17.61 2.24
C GLY A 151 -11.88 -18.31 0.87
N LYS A 152 -12.20 -17.53 -0.15
CA LYS A 152 -12.13 -17.96 -1.54
C LYS A 152 -10.87 -17.42 -2.18
N GLN A 153 -9.95 -18.29 -2.59
CA GLN A 153 -8.80 -17.92 -3.39
C GLN A 153 -9.26 -17.59 -4.82
N ILE A 154 -8.84 -16.44 -5.33
CA ILE A 154 -9.26 -15.92 -6.64
C ILE A 154 -8.10 -15.71 -7.62
N ALA A 155 -6.86 -15.72 -7.14
CA ALA A 155 -5.68 -15.67 -8.00
C ALA A 155 -4.50 -16.40 -7.37
N THR A 156 -3.59 -16.87 -8.22
CA THR A 156 -2.28 -17.43 -7.85
C THR A 156 -1.20 -16.64 -8.56
N PHE A 157 -0.09 -16.41 -7.86
CA PHE A 157 1.06 -15.66 -8.36
C PHE A 157 2.35 -16.46 -8.22
N PRO A 158 3.39 -16.17 -9.02
CA PRO A 158 4.70 -16.79 -8.85
C PRO A 158 5.24 -16.60 -7.44
N ASP A 159 5.65 -17.70 -6.83
CA ASP A 159 6.16 -17.76 -5.46
C ASP A 159 7.32 -18.74 -5.38
N TYR A 160 8.53 -18.25 -5.55
CA TYR A 160 9.76 -19.04 -5.53
C TYR A 160 10.64 -18.75 -4.32
N GLY A 161 10.05 -18.14 -3.28
CA GLY A 161 10.79 -17.67 -2.12
C GLY A 161 11.82 -16.60 -2.46
N LEU A 162 12.76 -16.35 -1.57
CA LEU A 162 13.89 -15.43 -1.78
C LEU A 162 15.04 -16.10 -2.56
N SER A 163 14.75 -16.70 -3.69
CA SER A 163 15.75 -17.37 -4.52
C SER A 163 16.25 -16.46 -5.64
N TYR A 164 17.52 -16.08 -5.60
CA TYR A 164 18.17 -15.36 -6.71
C TYR A 164 18.13 -16.15 -8.03
N LYS A 165 18.19 -17.48 -7.94
CA LYS A 165 18.19 -18.37 -9.11
C LYS A 165 16.83 -18.39 -9.83
N TYR A 166 15.75 -18.27 -9.08
CA TYR A 166 14.37 -18.43 -9.60
C TYR A 166 13.55 -17.13 -9.57
N GLY A 167 14.19 -15.99 -9.30
CA GLY A 167 13.52 -14.69 -9.34
C GLY A 167 12.61 -14.42 -8.13
N GLY A 168 13.05 -14.78 -6.94
CA GLY A 168 12.33 -14.55 -5.68
C GLY A 168 12.34 -13.11 -5.16
N TRP A 169 12.51 -12.13 -6.06
CA TRP A 169 12.43 -10.71 -5.74
C TRP A 169 10.99 -10.18 -5.85
N HIS A 170 10.74 -9.06 -5.20
CA HIS A 170 9.46 -8.34 -5.26
C HIS A 170 8.26 -9.24 -4.93
N LEU A 171 8.35 -9.93 -3.79
CA LEU A 171 7.36 -10.90 -3.32
C LEU A 171 6.02 -10.29 -2.89
N THR A 172 5.94 -8.97 -2.78
CA THR A 172 4.75 -8.28 -2.27
C THR A 172 3.74 -8.01 -3.38
N ARG A 173 2.45 -8.01 -3.03
CA ARG A 173 1.33 -7.67 -3.92
C ARG A 173 0.61 -6.46 -3.38
N SER A 174 0.36 -5.46 -4.23
CA SER A 174 -0.48 -4.32 -3.90
C SER A 174 -1.83 -4.44 -4.58
N LEU A 175 -2.87 -3.91 -3.95
CA LEU A 175 -4.25 -4.00 -4.38
C LEU A 175 -4.86 -2.61 -4.55
N ALA A 176 -5.65 -2.43 -5.60
CA ALA A 176 -6.55 -1.28 -5.75
C ALA A 176 -7.89 -1.72 -6.36
N PHE A 177 -8.97 -1.08 -5.93
CA PHE A 177 -10.28 -1.21 -6.55
C PHE A 177 -10.66 0.08 -7.24
N HIS A 178 -11.07 -0.02 -8.50
CA HIS A 178 -11.58 1.10 -9.27
C HIS A 178 -12.58 0.61 -10.33
N ASN A 179 -13.69 1.33 -10.51
CA ASN A 179 -14.72 1.01 -11.50
C ASN A 179 -15.13 -0.48 -11.53
N ASN A 180 -15.42 -1.05 -10.36
CA ASN A 180 -15.77 -2.46 -10.17
C ASN A 180 -14.72 -3.44 -10.71
N LYS A 181 -13.47 -3.05 -10.77
CA LYS A 181 -12.33 -3.90 -11.09
C LYS A 181 -11.34 -3.93 -9.93
N LEU A 182 -10.64 -5.02 -9.83
CA LEU A 182 -9.54 -5.23 -8.91
C LEU A 182 -8.22 -5.23 -9.70
N TYR A 183 -7.28 -4.45 -9.25
CA TYR A 183 -5.92 -4.34 -9.79
C TYR A 183 -4.94 -4.93 -8.79
N VAL A 184 -4.04 -5.78 -9.29
CA VAL A 184 -3.02 -6.44 -8.45
C VAL A 184 -1.66 -6.25 -9.07
N SER A 185 -0.70 -5.69 -8.31
CA SER A 185 0.68 -5.60 -8.77
C SER A 185 1.42 -6.92 -8.60
N VAL A 186 2.18 -7.31 -9.61
CA VAL A 186 3.10 -8.45 -9.57
C VAL A 186 4.47 -7.95 -9.96
N GLY A 187 5.40 -7.93 -9.01
CA GLY A 187 6.74 -7.41 -9.23
C GLY A 187 7.60 -8.28 -10.15
N SER A 188 8.67 -7.69 -10.68
CA SER A 188 9.65 -8.37 -11.55
C SER A 188 10.43 -9.45 -10.79
N SER A 189 11.03 -10.38 -11.54
CA SER A 189 11.92 -11.40 -10.99
C SER A 189 13.34 -10.91 -10.74
N CYS A 190 13.66 -9.70 -11.19
CA CYS A 190 15.00 -9.12 -11.16
C CYS A 190 14.93 -7.59 -11.14
N ASP A 191 16.10 -6.94 -11.11
CA ASP A 191 16.17 -5.46 -11.18
C ASP A 191 15.89 -4.92 -12.58
N ALA A 192 16.44 -5.58 -13.62
CA ALA A 192 16.22 -5.25 -15.02
C ALA A 192 16.52 -6.47 -15.88
N CYS A 193 15.50 -7.18 -16.32
CA CYS A 193 15.61 -8.33 -17.22
C CYS A 193 14.35 -8.52 -18.05
N VAL A 194 14.43 -9.39 -19.04
CA VAL A 194 13.26 -9.91 -19.74
C VAL A 194 12.65 -11.00 -18.88
N GLU A 195 11.41 -10.82 -18.46
CA GLU A 195 10.70 -11.78 -17.64
C GLU A 195 10.40 -13.07 -18.40
N LYS A 196 10.58 -14.20 -17.72
CA LYS A 196 10.21 -15.54 -18.26
C LYS A 196 8.73 -15.85 -18.09
N GLU A 197 8.12 -15.24 -17.07
CA GLU A 197 6.70 -15.41 -16.75
C GLU A 197 5.96 -14.12 -17.06
N GLU A 198 5.02 -14.17 -17.99
CA GLU A 198 4.30 -12.98 -18.47
C GLU A 198 3.60 -12.17 -17.38
N ILE A 199 3.24 -12.81 -16.27
CA ILE A 199 2.54 -12.14 -15.17
C ILE A 199 3.47 -11.27 -14.33
N ARG A 200 4.79 -11.46 -14.40
CA ARG A 200 5.74 -10.64 -13.67
C ARG A 200 5.92 -9.26 -14.30
N ALA A 201 6.34 -8.31 -13.49
CA ALA A 201 6.50 -6.91 -13.90
C ALA A 201 5.21 -6.29 -14.46
N THR A 202 4.04 -6.67 -13.90
CA THR A 202 2.73 -6.25 -14.40
C THR A 202 1.81 -5.71 -13.32
N ILE A 203 0.73 -5.06 -13.77
CA ILE A 203 -0.52 -4.94 -13.03
C ILE A 203 -1.54 -5.83 -13.74
N VAL A 204 -2.14 -6.76 -13.00
CA VAL A 204 -3.25 -7.61 -13.45
C VAL A 204 -4.55 -6.93 -13.05
N GLU A 205 -5.47 -6.80 -14.00
CA GLU A 205 -6.85 -6.38 -13.77
C GLU A 205 -7.75 -7.63 -13.78
N MET A 206 -8.73 -7.67 -12.89
CA MET A 206 -9.74 -8.73 -12.84
C MET A 206 -11.05 -8.20 -12.26
N ASP A 207 -12.12 -8.98 -12.39
CA ASP A 207 -13.33 -8.72 -11.63
C ASP A 207 -13.10 -8.99 -10.13
N PRO A 208 -13.88 -8.39 -9.22
CA PRO A 208 -13.70 -8.64 -7.80
C PRO A 208 -13.81 -10.12 -7.37
N ASP A 209 -14.50 -10.96 -8.16
CA ASP A 209 -14.60 -12.41 -7.94
C ASP A 209 -13.44 -13.23 -8.54
N GLY A 210 -12.45 -12.56 -9.17
CA GLY A 210 -11.27 -13.14 -9.78
C GLY A 210 -11.42 -13.52 -11.25
N LYS A 211 -12.59 -13.31 -11.85
CA LYS A 211 -12.82 -13.60 -13.28
C LYS A 211 -12.27 -12.51 -14.19
N ASN A 212 -12.27 -12.79 -15.51
CA ASN A 212 -11.90 -11.84 -16.56
C ASN A 212 -10.52 -11.20 -16.35
N GLN A 213 -9.53 -12.02 -15.95
CA GLN A 213 -8.17 -11.56 -15.74
C GLN A 213 -7.53 -11.14 -17.05
N ARG A 214 -6.87 -9.95 -17.02
CA ARG A 214 -6.07 -9.45 -18.13
C ARG A 214 -4.89 -8.61 -17.61
N PHE A 215 -3.87 -8.45 -18.43
CA PHE A 215 -2.79 -7.51 -18.10
C PHE A 215 -3.24 -6.08 -18.37
N TYR A 216 -3.27 -5.27 -17.31
CA TYR A 216 -3.57 -3.84 -17.40
C TYR A 216 -2.34 -3.03 -17.80
N ALA A 217 -1.19 -3.33 -17.19
CA ALA A 217 0.08 -2.69 -17.48
C ALA A 217 1.22 -3.70 -17.41
N ARG A 218 2.29 -3.48 -18.18
CA ARG A 218 3.50 -4.30 -18.24
C ARG A 218 4.76 -3.44 -18.12
N GLY A 219 5.90 -4.06 -17.78
CA GLY A 219 7.19 -3.38 -17.69
C GLY A 219 7.41 -2.60 -16.40
N LEU A 220 6.66 -2.92 -15.34
CA LEU A 220 6.77 -2.31 -14.03
C LEU A 220 7.66 -3.15 -13.13
N ARG A 221 8.78 -2.58 -12.66
CA ARG A 221 9.69 -3.33 -11.78
C ARG A 221 9.00 -3.80 -10.49
N ASN A 222 8.39 -2.88 -9.76
CA ASN A 222 7.70 -3.19 -8.50
C ASN A 222 6.76 -2.04 -8.11
N ALA A 223 5.53 -2.08 -8.59
CA ALA A 223 4.52 -1.11 -8.20
C ALA A 223 4.05 -1.39 -6.76
N VAL A 224 4.40 -0.51 -5.83
CA VAL A 224 4.13 -0.68 -4.39
C VAL A 224 2.83 0.02 -3.97
N GLY A 225 2.44 1.08 -4.65
CA GLY A 225 1.17 1.77 -4.47
C GLY A 225 0.41 1.81 -5.81
N LEU A 226 -0.88 1.55 -5.76
CA LEU A 226 -1.78 1.61 -6.91
C LEU A 226 -2.89 2.65 -6.66
#